data_7f14aa1a82624725ae0a3c91103b0cfe
#
_entry.id   7f14aa1a82624725ae0a3c91103b0cfe
#
_cell.length_a   1.000
_cell.length_b   1.000
_cell.length_c   1.000
_cell.angle_alpha   90.00
_cell.angle_beta   90.00
_cell.angle_gamma   90.00
#
_symmetry.space_group_name_H-M   'P 1'
#
loop_
_entity.id
_entity.type
_entity.pdbx_description
1 polymer ?
#
loop_
_entity_poly.entity_id
_entity_poly.type
_entity_poly.pdbx_seq_one_letter_code
_entity_poly.pdbx_strand_id
1 'polypeptide(L)'
;MAENKHKLLEVKGLTMDFGGLRAVDSVTLEVHEGEIAALIGPNGAGKTTFFNCITGIYNPTKGDILLHPKGLKTRRLNGLKPNKVTEMGLARTFQNIRLFPDMTVLENVMIGRHCRTKAGIFRAIVRGKKVNQEEQEIVESSYQLLEKVGLADSANEFSKNLPYGAQRRLEIARAMATDPFLLLLDEPAAGMNPHETTELEGLICKISQDDRIAILLIEHDMKLVMNISNPIYVMEYGKKIAEGSPQQIKDNPKVIEAYLGEEADA
;
A
#
# COMPACT_ATOMS: atom_id res chain seq x y z
N MET A 1 -13.02 -25.26 6.57
CA MET A 1 -14.02 -24.36 5.95
C MET A 1 -13.32 -23.03 5.75
N ALA A 2 -13.19 -22.55 4.51
CA ALA A 2 -12.63 -21.21 4.27
C ALA A 2 -13.57 -20.19 4.93
N GLU A 3 -13.10 -19.46 5.93
CA GLU A 3 -13.81 -18.30 6.45
C GLU A 3 -14.10 -17.38 5.26
N ASN A 4 -15.37 -17.02 5.10
CA ASN A 4 -15.79 -16.09 4.05
C ASN A 4 -15.30 -14.69 4.45
N LYS A 5 -13.99 -14.41 4.18
CA LYS A 5 -13.36 -13.14 4.52
C LYS A 5 -14.09 -12.00 3.82
N HIS A 6 -14.30 -10.90 4.53
CA HIS A 6 -14.97 -9.72 3.96
C HIS A 6 -14.12 -9.10 2.85
N LYS A 7 -14.69 -8.94 1.66
CA LYS A 7 -14.06 -8.27 0.53
C LYS A 7 -13.92 -6.78 0.85
N LEU A 8 -12.71 -6.24 0.77
CA LEU A 8 -12.42 -4.81 1.01
C LEU A 8 -12.25 -4.03 -0.30
N LEU A 9 -11.49 -4.58 -1.25
CA LEU A 9 -11.29 -3.99 -2.57
C LEU A 9 -11.82 -4.93 -3.64
N GLU A 10 -12.55 -4.38 -4.60
CA GLU A 10 -13.01 -5.09 -5.78
C GLU A 10 -12.74 -4.23 -7.01
N VAL A 11 -11.93 -4.73 -7.91
CA VAL A 11 -11.62 -4.10 -9.20
C VAL A 11 -12.24 -4.93 -10.30
N LYS A 12 -13.10 -4.33 -11.12
CA LYS A 12 -13.85 -4.99 -12.18
C LYS A 12 -13.48 -4.45 -13.56
N GLY A 13 -12.80 -5.25 -14.36
CA GLY A 13 -12.52 -4.94 -15.76
C GLY A 13 -11.78 -3.61 -15.96
N LEU A 14 -10.86 -3.27 -15.06
CA LEU A 14 -10.13 -2.02 -15.11
C LEU A 14 -9.32 -1.92 -16.38
N THR A 15 -9.56 -0.85 -17.15
CA THR A 15 -8.84 -0.54 -18.38
C THR A 15 -8.31 0.88 -18.31
N MET A 16 -7.06 1.07 -18.71
CA MET A 16 -6.41 2.38 -18.78
C MET A 16 -5.70 2.56 -20.11
N ASP A 17 -6.18 3.54 -20.88
CA ASP A 17 -5.63 3.92 -22.17
C ASP A 17 -4.93 5.29 -22.05
N PHE A 18 -3.72 5.41 -22.60
CA PHE A 18 -2.98 6.64 -22.77
C PHE A 18 -2.85 6.94 -24.29
N GLY A 19 -3.76 7.74 -24.83
CA GLY A 19 -3.85 7.92 -26.27
C GLY A 19 -4.06 6.58 -27.00
N GLY A 20 -3.09 6.17 -27.82
CA GLY A 20 -3.12 4.90 -28.55
C GLY A 20 -2.59 3.68 -27.77
N LEU A 21 -1.98 3.87 -26.60
CA LEU A 21 -1.39 2.81 -25.79
C LEU A 21 -2.35 2.34 -24.70
N ARG A 22 -2.69 1.06 -24.69
CA ARG A 22 -3.43 0.42 -23.61
C ARG A 22 -2.46 -0.14 -22.57
N ALA A 23 -2.34 0.55 -21.44
CA ALA A 23 -1.42 0.18 -20.37
C ALA A 23 -2.01 -0.84 -19.39
N VAL A 24 -3.36 -0.88 -19.25
CA VAL A 24 -4.10 -1.90 -18.48
C VAL A 24 -5.33 -2.30 -19.27
N ASP A 25 -5.59 -3.60 -19.42
CA ASP A 25 -6.68 -4.15 -20.24
C ASP A 25 -7.54 -5.13 -19.43
N SER A 26 -8.71 -4.64 -19.01
CA SER A 26 -9.77 -5.43 -18.39
C SER A 26 -9.34 -6.25 -17.15
N VAL A 27 -8.43 -5.70 -16.34
CA VAL A 27 -7.92 -6.37 -15.13
C VAL A 27 -8.99 -6.39 -14.04
N THR A 28 -9.24 -7.60 -13.51
CA THR A 28 -10.14 -7.84 -12.38
C THR A 28 -9.37 -8.52 -11.26
N LEU A 29 -9.47 -7.98 -10.03
CA LEU A 29 -8.93 -8.59 -8.82
C LEU A 29 -9.72 -8.17 -7.57
N GLU A 30 -9.52 -8.91 -6.50
CA GLU A 30 -10.15 -8.67 -5.20
C GLU A 30 -9.11 -8.74 -4.08
N VAL A 31 -9.34 -7.98 -3.00
CA VAL A 31 -8.53 -8.06 -1.77
C VAL A 31 -9.48 -8.16 -0.59
N HIS A 32 -9.20 -9.10 0.34
CA HIS A 32 -10.04 -9.38 1.49
C HIS A 32 -9.40 -8.92 2.80
N GLU A 33 -10.21 -8.76 3.85
CA GLU A 33 -9.77 -8.34 5.19
C GLU A 33 -8.67 -9.26 5.73
N GLY A 34 -7.57 -8.66 6.23
CA GLY A 34 -6.42 -9.39 6.78
C GLY A 34 -5.70 -10.28 5.76
N GLU A 35 -5.77 -9.95 4.47
CA GLU A 35 -5.11 -10.66 3.39
C GLU A 35 -3.88 -9.87 2.93
N ILE A 36 -2.81 -10.58 2.61
CA ILE A 36 -1.66 -10.03 1.90
C ILE A 36 -1.73 -10.55 0.48
N ALA A 37 -2.27 -9.76 -0.44
CA ALA A 37 -2.30 -10.06 -1.86
C ALA A 37 -1.10 -9.43 -2.56
N ALA A 38 -0.53 -10.09 -3.57
CA ALA A 38 0.52 -9.51 -4.40
C ALA A 38 0.08 -9.34 -5.86
N LEU A 39 0.58 -8.29 -6.49
CA LEU A 39 0.48 -8.05 -7.92
C LEU A 39 1.89 -8.05 -8.52
N ILE A 40 2.24 -9.08 -9.24
CA ILE A 40 3.56 -9.28 -9.83
C ILE A 40 3.48 -9.26 -11.37
N GLY A 41 4.64 -9.28 -12.00
CA GLY A 41 4.79 -9.35 -13.46
C GLY A 41 6.02 -8.59 -13.94
N PRO A 42 6.40 -8.76 -15.21
CA PRO A 42 7.54 -8.10 -15.83
C PRO A 42 7.51 -6.58 -15.76
N ASN A 43 8.63 -5.94 -16.10
CA ASN A 43 8.69 -4.49 -16.28
C ASN A 43 7.78 -4.07 -17.43
N GLY A 44 7.06 -2.97 -17.27
CA GLY A 44 6.07 -2.55 -18.29
C GLY A 44 4.75 -3.31 -18.29
N ALA A 45 4.54 -4.33 -17.44
CA ALA A 45 3.29 -5.09 -17.37
C ALA A 45 2.05 -4.27 -16.96
N GLY A 46 2.21 -3.01 -16.54
CA GLY A 46 1.10 -2.13 -16.17
C GLY A 46 0.80 -2.05 -14.68
N LYS A 47 1.59 -2.70 -13.80
CA LYS A 47 1.39 -2.75 -12.34
C LYS A 47 1.25 -1.37 -11.71
N THR A 48 2.21 -0.48 -11.92
CA THR A 48 2.20 0.90 -11.38
C THR A 48 1.04 1.71 -11.92
N THR A 49 0.66 1.53 -13.19
CA THR A 49 -0.53 2.15 -13.78
C THR A 49 -1.80 1.67 -13.08
N PHE A 50 -1.91 0.38 -12.82
CA PHE A 50 -3.02 -0.21 -12.06
C PHE A 50 -3.12 0.40 -10.65
N PHE A 51 -2.01 0.49 -9.90
CA PHE A 51 -1.97 1.14 -8.59
C PHE A 51 -2.36 2.63 -8.66
N ASN A 52 -1.90 3.35 -9.69
CA ASN A 52 -2.24 4.75 -9.90
C ASN A 52 -3.75 4.94 -10.15
N CYS A 53 -4.41 3.98 -10.79
CA CYS A 53 -5.86 4.00 -10.94
C CYS A 53 -6.58 3.78 -9.60
N ILE A 54 -6.16 2.79 -8.81
CA ILE A 54 -6.76 2.49 -7.50
C ILE A 54 -6.63 3.68 -6.54
N THR A 55 -5.50 4.37 -6.58
CA THR A 55 -5.20 5.50 -5.68
C THR A 55 -5.72 6.85 -6.17
N GLY A 56 -6.42 6.89 -7.31
CA GLY A 56 -7.03 8.11 -7.85
C GLY A 56 -6.04 9.09 -8.49
N ILE A 57 -4.79 8.65 -8.78
CA ILE A 57 -3.81 9.42 -9.57
C ILE A 57 -4.26 9.43 -11.03
N TYR A 58 -4.72 8.29 -11.54
CA TYR A 58 -5.34 8.18 -12.86
C TYR A 58 -6.81 7.80 -12.73
N ASN A 59 -7.66 8.39 -13.57
CA ASN A 59 -9.04 7.94 -13.70
C ASN A 59 -9.09 6.85 -14.80
N PRO A 60 -9.49 5.61 -14.49
CA PRO A 60 -9.53 4.54 -15.48
C PRO A 60 -10.45 4.87 -16.64
N THR A 61 -10.08 4.42 -17.84
CA THR A 61 -10.88 4.61 -19.07
C THR A 61 -12.17 3.80 -19.01
N LYS A 62 -12.10 2.55 -18.43
CA LYS A 62 -13.24 1.66 -18.21
C LYS A 62 -13.06 0.86 -16.92
N GLY A 63 -14.15 0.23 -16.49
CA GLY A 63 -14.18 -0.62 -15.30
C GLY A 63 -14.50 0.14 -14.02
N ASP A 64 -14.64 -0.59 -12.94
CA ASP A 64 -15.03 -0.07 -11.64
C ASP A 64 -14.01 -0.46 -10.57
N ILE A 65 -13.72 0.49 -9.68
CA ILE A 65 -12.92 0.29 -8.48
C ILE A 65 -13.86 0.54 -7.30
N LEU A 66 -14.15 -0.52 -6.56
CA LEU A 66 -15.12 -0.52 -5.46
C LEU A 66 -14.42 -0.82 -4.15
N LEU A 67 -14.71 -0.02 -3.16
CA LEU A 67 -14.25 -0.18 -1.79
C LEU A 67 -15.43 -0.58 -0.91
N HIS A 68 -15.26 -1.63 -0.10
CA HIS A 68 -16.30 -2.21 0.76
C HIS A 68 -15.88 -2.11 2.24
N PRO A 69 -15.90 -0.90 2.86
CA PRO A 69 -15.53 -0.77 4.25
C PRO A 69 -16.52 -1.52 5.14
N LYS A 70 -16.02 -2.21 6.17
CA LYS A 70 -16.87 -2.98 7.08
C LYS A 70 -17.89 -2.10 7.79
N GLY A 71 -19.14 -2.50 7.75
CA GLY A 71 -20.24 -1.74 8.37
C GLY A 71 -20.65 -0.45 7.63
N LEU A 72 -20.07 -0.15 6.48
CA LEU A 72 -20.40 1.02 5.66
C LEU A 72 -20.89 0.61 4.27
N LYS A 73 -21.48 1.56 3.54
CA LYS A 73 -21.89 1.34 2.16
C LYS A 73 -20.67 1.23 1.24
N THR A 74 -20.76 0.36 0.23
CA THR A 74 -19.80 0.30 -0.88
C THR A 74 -19.61 1.67 -1.50
N ARG A 75 -18.35 2.00 -1.83
CA ARG A 75 -17.98 3.27 -2.43
C ARG A 75 -17.18 3.03 -3.71
N ARG A 76 -17.54 3.73 -4.75
CA ARG A 76 -16.80 3.74 -6.01
C ARG A 76 -15.67 4.77 -5.91
N LEU A 77 -14.44 4.36 -6.24
CA LEU A 77 -13.26 5.22 -6.17
C LEU A 77 -12.97 5.99 -7.47
N ASN A 78 -13.54 5.56 -8.61
CA ASN A 78 -13.28 6.19 -9.91
C ASN A 78 -13.51 7.71 -9.86
N GLY A 79 -12.53 8.47 -10.36
CA GLY A 79 -12.59 9.93 -10.43
C GLY A 79 -12.39 10.68 -9.12
N LEU A 80 -12.15 9.96 -8.00
CA LEU A 80 -11.81 10.58 -6.74
C LEU A 80 -10.33 11.01 -6.73
N LYS A 81 -10.05 12.14 -6.08
CA LYS A 81 -8.66 12.59 -5.85
C LYS A 81 -7.98 11.71 -4.80
N PRO A 82 -6.63 11.56 -4.83
CA PRO A 82 -5.88 10.71 -3.90
C PRO A 82 -6.17 10.97 -2.42
N ASN A 83 -6.28 12.24 -2.01
CA ASN A 83 -6.62 12.58 -0.63
C ASN A 83 -8.00 12.02 -0.20
N LYS A 84 -8.99 11.99 -1.13
CA LYS A 84 -10.31 11.41 -0.83
C LYS A 84 -10.27 9.90 -0.75
N VAL A 85 -9.44 9.25 -1.55
CA VAL A 85 -9.19 7.80 -1.46
C VAL A 85 -8.55 7.46 -0.11
N THR A 86 -7.57 8.26 0.35
CA THR A 86 -6.95 8.07 1.68
C THR A 86 -7.95 8.29 2.82
N GLU A 87 -8.78 9.34 2.76
CA GLU A 87 -9.86 9.58 3.74
C GLU A 87 -10.85 8.39 3.84
N MET A 88 -10.98 7.61 2.76
CA MET A 88 -11.83 6.40 2.74
C MET A 88 -11.16 5.16 3.32
N GLY A 89 -9.90 5.24 3.76
CA GLY A 89 -9.19 4.15 4.42
C GLY A 89 -8.26 3.34 3.51
N LEU A 90 -7.86 3.88 2.37
CA LEU A 90 -6.85 3.28 1.50
C LEU A 90 -5.59 4.13 1.53
N ALA A 91 -4.50 3.60 2.08
CA ALA A 91 -3.19 4.27 2.08
C ALA A 91 -2.22 3.61 1.09
N ARG A 92 -1.20 4.36 0.66
CA ARG A 92 -0.15 3.87 -0.25
C ARG A 92 1.21 4.40 0.17
N THR A 93 2.24 3.54 0.09
CA THR A 93 3.64 3.94 0.01
C THR A 93 4.02 4.14 -1.46
N PHE A 94 5.17 4.76 -1.70
CA PHE A 94 5.65 5.00 -3.07
C PHE A 94 6.98 4.28 -3.28
N GLN A 95 7.28 3.90 -4.52
CA GLN A 95 8.55 3.28 -4.90
C GLN A 95 9.75 4.14 -4.44
N ASN A 96 9.72 5.43 -4.71
CA ASN A 96 10.68 6.38 -4.17
C ASN A 96 10.20 6.92 -2.82
N ILE A 97 11.03 6.83 -1.80
CA ILE A 97 10.73 7.32 -0.46
C ILE A 97 10.35 8.82 -0.51
N ARG A 98 9.19 9.14 0.05
CA ARG A 98 8.66 10.52 0.08
C ARG A 98 8.49 11.02 1.51
N LEU A 99 9.56 10.98 2.29
CA LEU A 99 9.59 11.58 3.62
C LEU A 99 9.82 13.10 3.55
N PHE A 100 9.50 13.78 4.63
CA PHE A 100 9.88 15.18 4.84
C PHE A 100 11.26 15.19 5.49
N PRO A 101 12.35 15.44 4.74
CA PRO A 101 13.72 15.16 5.18
C PRO A 101 14.14 16.01 6.36
N ASP A 102 13.64 17.24 6.48
CA ASP A 102 13.96 18.21 7.52
C ASP A 102 12.96 18.18 8.70
N MET A 103 12.11 17.17 8.76
CA MET A 103 11.25 16.87 9.90
C MET A 103 11.76 15.65 10.65
N THR A 104 11.47 15.60 11.95
CA THR A 104 11.79 14.45 12.77
C THR A 104 11.00 13.21 12.34
N VAL A 105 11.44 12.05 12.79
CA VAL A 105 10.78 10.77 12.59
C VAL A 105 9.34 10.83 13.13
N LEU A 106 9.16 11.37 14.33
CA LEU A 106 7.83 11.53 14.94
C LEU A 106 6.94 12.49 14.14
N GLU A 107 7.45 13.66 13.74
CA GLU A 107 6.70 14.64 12.95
C GLU A 107 6.24 14.06 11.59
N ASN A 108 7.07 13.24 10.93
CA ASN A 108 6.68 12.55 9.71
C ASN A 108 5.44 11.66 9.89
N VAL A 109 5.35 10.93 11.00
CA VAL A 109 4.17 10.09 11.32
C VAL A 109 2.96 10.96 11.67
N MET A 110 3.17 12.01 12.47
CA MET A 110 2.10 12.93 12.88
C MET A 110 1.39 13.58 11.68
N ILE A 111 2.12 13.92 10.61
CA ILE A 111 1.52 14.43 9.36
C ILE A 111 0.48 13.45 8.79
N GLY A 112 0.75 12.13 8.84
CA GLY A 112 -0.21 11.11 8.42
C GLY A 112 -1.53 11.18 9.20
N ARG A 113 -1.47 11.50 10.50
CA ARG A 113 -2.67 11.65 11.36
C ARG A 113 -3.54 12.84 11.00
N HIS A 114 -2.99 13.90 10.40
CA HIS A 114 -3.75 15.10 10.06
C HIS A 114 -4.96 14.84 9.14
N CYS A 115 -4.95 13.80 8.33
CA CYS A 115 -6.11 13.44 7.50
C CYS A 115 -7.32 12.95 8.35
N ARG A 116 -7.12 12.60 9.61
CA ARG A 116 -8.14 12.13 10.56
C ARG A 116 -8.57 13.20 11.57
N THR A 117 -7.82 14.30 11.68
CA THR A 117 -8.16 15.38 12.62
C THR A 117 -9.36 16.19 12.13
N LYS A 118 -10.27 16.50 13.04
CA LYS A 118 -11.45 17.36 12.77
C LYS A 118 -11.17 18.84 13.03
N ALA A 119 -9.97 19.18 13.51
CA ALA A 119 -9.58 20.56 13.78
C ALA A 119 -9.32 21.30 12.47
N GLY A 120 -10.35 21.95 11.94
CA GLY A 120 -10.17 22.91 10.86
C GLY A 120 -9.32 24.11 11.32
N ILE A 121 -8.73 24.84 10.35
CA ILE A 121 -7.85 26.00 10.53
C ILE A 121 -8.39 27.02 11.57
N PHE A 122 -9.71 27.15 11.70
CA PHE A 122 -10.34 28.00 12.70
C PHE A 122 -10.15 27.56 14.15
N ARG A 123 -9.93 26.25 14.44
CA ARG A 123 -9.69 25.75 15.80
C ARG A 123 -8.24 25.90 16.24
N ALA A 124 -7.29 25.93 15.30
CA ALA A 124 -5.88 26.19 15.60
C ALA A 124 -5.66 27.62 16.15
N ILE A 125 -6.56 28.56 15.85
CA ILE A 125 -6.50 29.94 16.34
C ILE A 125 -7.00 30.07 17.79
N VAL A 126 -7.90 29.17 18.21
CA VAL A 126 -8.43 29.13 19.59
C VAL A 126 -7.73 28.01 20.37
N ARG A 127 -6.57 28.30 20.93
CA ARG A 127 -5.83 27.41 21.84
C ARG A 127 -6.69 27.09 23.07
N GLY A 128 -7.46 26.02 23.04
CA GLY A 128 -8.28 25.53 24.15
C GLY A 128 -7.82 24.15 24.63
N LYS A 129 -8.23 23.75 25.86
CA LYS A 129 -7.88 22.45 26.47
C LYS A 129 -8.15 21.25 25.53
N LYS A 130 -9.16 21.33 24.66
CA LYS A 130 -9.47 20.26 23.67
C LYS A 130 -8.45 20.14 22.56
N VAL A 131 -7.79 21.21 22.14
CA VAL A 131 -6.75 21.20 21.12
C VAL A 131 -5.49 20.53 21.68
N ASN A 132 -5.12 20.85 22.90
CA ASN A 132 -3.97 20.23 23.58
C ASN A 132 -4.19 18.73 23.80
N GLN A 133 -5.41 18.30 24.07
CA GLN A 133 -5.72 16.87 24.22
C GLN A 133 -5.65 16.14 22.89
N GLU A 134 -6.19 16.70 21.79
CA GLU A 134 -6.09 16.14 20.45
C GLU A 134 -4.63 16.06 19.96
N GLU A 135 -3.81 17.09 20.26
CA GLU A 135 -2.36 17.06 19.97
C GLU A 135 -1.65 15.94 20.75
N GLN A 136 -1.94 15.77 22.03
CA GLN A 136 -1.37 14.69 22.83
C GLN A 136 -1.76 13.30 22.30
N GLU A 137 -3.01 13.10 21.91
CA GLU A 137 -3.48 11.86 21.29
C GLU A 137 -2.76 11.57 19.96
N ILE A 138 -2.49 12.60 19.14
CA ILE A 138 -1.72 12.47 17.90
C ILE A 138 -0.28 12.04 18.21
N VAL A 139 0.39 12.71 19.16
CA VAL A 139 1.77 12.38 19.54
C VAL A 139 1.86 10.95 20.05
N GLU A 140 0.98 10.57 20.99
CA GLU A 140 0.99 9.24 21.60
C GLU A 140 0.70 8.13 20.56
N SER A 141 -0.33 8.30 19.75
CA SER A 141 -0.65 7.33 18.69
C SER A 141 0.44 7.25 17.62
N SER A 142 1.12 8.36 17.31
CA SER A 142 2.26 8.36 16.39
C SER A 142 3.47 7.64 17.00
N TYR A 143 3.72 7.82 18.30
CA TYR A 143 4.79 7.13 19.00
C TYR A 143 4.55 5.61 19.03
N GLN A 144 3.32 5.16 19.31
CA GLN A 144 2.95 3.73 19.24
C GLN A 144 3.19 3.12 17.85
N LEU A 145 2.95 3.89 16.77
CA LEU A 145 3.30 3.44 15.41
C LEU A 145 4.81 3.33 15.21
N LEU A 146 5.60 4.26 15.79
CA LEU A 146 7.06 4.17 15.76
C LEU A 146 7.58 2.95 16.53
N GLU A 147 7.00 2.63 17.68
CA GLU A 147 7.31 1.39 18.41
C GLU A 147 7.03 0.16 17.55
N LYS A 148 5.89 0.12 16.87
CA LYS A 148 5.50 -0.98 15.99
C LYS A 148 6.48 -1.23 14.86
N VAL A 149 7.04 -0.17 14.26
CA VAL A 149 8.03 -0.27 13.18
C VAL A 149 9.49 -0.27 13.65
N GLY A 150 9.72 -0.27 14.98
CA GLY A 150 11.06 -0.31 15.59
C GLY A 150 11.87 0.99 15.39
N LEU A 151 11.21 2.15 15.46
CA LEU A 151 11.82 3.48 15.29
C LEU A 151 11.58 4.43 16.48
N ALA A 152 11.07 3.94 17.61
CA ALA A 152 10.76 4.76 18.78
C ALA A 152 11.99 5.50 19.32
N ASP A 153 13.15 4.83 19.38
CA ASP A 153 14.40 5.41 19.88
C ASP A 153 14.91 6.58 19.01
N SER A 154 14.53 6.57 17.71
CA SER A 154 14.91 7.61 16.75
C SER A 154 13.84 8.69 16.57
N ALA A 155 12.81 8.75 17.43
CA ALA A 155 11.65 9.64 17.26
C ALA A 155 12.02 11.12 17.05
N ASN A 156 13.09 11.58 17.70
CA ASN A 156 13.57 12.97 17.64
C ASN A 156 14.65 13.22 16.57
N GLU A 157 15.11 12.18 15.87
CA GLU A 157 16.07 12.33 14.77
C GLU A 157 15.40 12.88 13.52
N PHE A 158 16.16 13.62 12.68
CA PHE A 158 15.67 14.00 11.36
C PHE A 158 15.59 12.78 10.45
N SER A 159 14.48 12.65 9.71
CA SER A 159 14.23 11.48 8.85
C SER A 159 15.31 11.25 7.79
N LYS A 160 15.98 12.30 7.32
CA LYS A 160 17.12 12.23 6.38
C LYS A 160 18.35 11.51 6.95
N ASN A 161 18.50 11.45 8.27
CA ASN A 161 19.64 10.83 8.94
C ASN A 161 19.45 9.32 9.14
N LEU A 162 18.25 8.80 8.92
CA LEU A 162 17.98 7.38 9.08
C LEU A 162 18.62 6.56 7.95
N PRO A 163 19.11 5.33 8.24
CA PRO A 163 19.43 4.34 7.19
C PRO A 163 18.25 4.08 6.27
N TYR A 164 18.52 3.64 5.04
CA TYR A 164 17.50 3.45 4.00
C TYR A 164 16.34 2.54 4.44
N GLY A 165 16.63 1.37 5.02
CA GLY A 165 15.61 0.45 5.54
C GLY A 165 14.73 1.08 6.64
N ALA A 166 15.32 1.92 7.51
CA ALA A 166 14.58 2.66 8.53
C ALA A 166 13.68 3.75 7.91
N GLN A 167 14.14 4.44 6.87
CA GLN A 167 13.31 5.40 6.13
C GLN A 167 12.11 4.71 5.49
N ARG A 168 12.28 3.51 4.95
CA ARG A 168 11.19 2.72 4.38
C ARG A 168 10.17 2.30 5.45
N ARG A 169 10.62 1.84 6.63
CA ARG A 169 9.73 1.54 7.75
C ARG A 169 8.99 2.79 8.25
N LEU A 170 9.64 3.95 8.25
CA LEU A 170 9.00 5.23 8.59
C LEU A 170 7.91 5.61 7.57
N GLU A 171 8.13 5.38 6.28
CA GLU A 171 7.11 5.63 5.26
C GLU A 171 5.87 4.75 5.47
N ILE A 172 6.06 3.48 5.85
CA ILE A 172 4.96 2.57 6.22
C ILE A 172 4.25 3.09 7.48
N ALA A 173 4.97 3.49 8.53
CA ALA A 173 4.37 4.06 9.74
C ALA A 173 3.53 5.30 9.44
N ARG A 174 4.01 6.20 8.59
CA ARG A 174 3.27 7.38 8.15
C ARG A 174 2.00 7.02 7.36
N ALA A 175 2.06 5.99 6.51
CA ALA A 175 0.88 5.49 5.81
C ALA A 175 -0.13 4.88 6.80
N MET A 176 0.33 4.10 7.77
CA MET A 176 -0.51 3.55 8.85
C MET A 176 -1.16 4.63 9.71
N ALA A 177 -0.48 5.76 9.92
CA ALA A 177 -1.02 6.89 10.67
C ALA A 177 -2.30 7.48 10.06
N THR A 178 -2.59 7.21 8.80
CA THR A 178 -3.88 7.56 8.17
C THR A 178 -5.02 6.62 8.58
N ASP A 179 -4.78 5.64 9.47
CA ASP A 179 -5.75 4.65 9.95
C ASP A 179 -6.45 3.90 8.79
N PRO A 180 -5.67 3.24 7.91
CA PRO A 180 -6.20 2.55 6.75
C PRO A 180 -6.71 1.16 7.13
N PHE A 181 -7.69 0.64 6.38
CA PHE A 181 -8.02 -0.79 6.38
C PHE A 181 -7.44 -1.54 5.17
N LEU A 182 -6.90 -0.79 4.19
CA LEU A 182 -6.17 -1.31 3.04
C LEU A 182 -4.89 -0.50 2.80
N LEU A 183 -3.74 -1.18 2.79
CA LEU A 183 -2.43 -0.60 2.56
C LEU A 183 -1.86 -1.11 1.23
N LEU A 184 -1.55 -0.20 0.32
CA LEU A 184 -0.85 -0.50 -0.93
C LEU A 184 0.64 -0.25 -0.74
N LEU A 185 1.47 -1.29 -0.94
CA LEU A 185 2.92 -1.22 -0.86
C LEU A 185 3.51 -1.36 -2.27
N ASP A 186 4.26 -0.35 -2.70
CA ASP A 186 4.84 -0.27 -4.05
C ASP A 186 6.36 -0.50 -3.93
N GLU A 187 6.82 -1.72 -4.22
CA GLU A 187 8.20 -2.17 -4.14
C GLU A 187 8.88 -1.82 -2.79
N PRO A 188 8.29 -2.25 -1.66
CA PRO A 188 8.76 -1.83 -0.34
C PRO A 188 10.16 -2.39 0.01
N ALA A 189 10.61 -3.49 -0.59
CA ALA A 189 11.93 -4.09 -0.36
C ALA A 189 13.01 -3.59 -1.33
N ALA A 190 12.65 -2.74 -2.32
CA ALA A 190 13.62 -2.26 -3.30
C ALA A 190 14.81 -1.55 -2.63
N GLY A 191 16.03 -2.00 -2.95
CA GLY A 191 17.27 -1.43 -2.41
C GLY A 191 17.64 -1.87 -0.99
N MET A 192 16.90 -2.79 -0.39
CA MET A 192 17.21 -3.39 0.92
C MET A 192 18.19 -4.56 0.79
N ASN A 193 19.00 -4.76 1.84
CA ASN A 193 19.79 -5.98 1.97
C ASN A 193 18.90 -7.14 2.48
N PRO A 194 19.37 -8.42 2.41
CA PRO A 194 18.55 -9.58 2.81
C PRO A 194 18.06 -9.56 4.26
N HIS A 195 18.82 -8.97 5.18
CA HIS A 195 18.41 -8.84 6.58
C HIS A 195 17.27 -7.85 6.71
N GLU A 196 17.38 -6.66 6.11
CA GLU A 196 16.34 -5.64 6.09
C GLU A 196 15.06 -6.15 5.41
N THR A 197 15.19 -6.94 4.34
CA THR A 197 14.04 -7.59 3.68
C THR A 197 13.32 -8.54 4.63
N THR A 198 14.05 -9.35 5.41
CA THR A 198 13.44 -10.27 6.39
C THR A 198 12.73 -9.52 7.52
N GLU A 199 13.31 -8.42 8.01
CA GLU A 199 12.65 -7.55 8.99
C GLU A 199 11.37 -6.93 8.43
N LEU A 200 11.40 -6.49 7.18
CA LEU A 200 10.24 -5.93 6.48
C LEU A 200 9.14 -6.99 6.27
N GLU A 201 9.49 -8.22 5.87
CA GLU A 201 8.54 -9.34 5.79
C GLU A 201 7.80 -9.53 7.12
N GLY A 202 8.55 -9.60 8.22
CA GLY A 202 7.99 -9.73 9.56
C GLY A 202 7.05 -8.57 9.92
N LEU A 203 7.43 -7.34 9.58
CA LEU A 203 6.61 -6.15 9.80
C LEU A 203 5.30 -6.20 8.99
N ILE A 204 5.36 -6.53 7.70
CA ILE A 204 4.19 -6.65 6.81
C ILE A 204 3.21 -7.71 7.35
N CYS A 205 3.72 -8.88 7.73
CA CYS A 205 2.90 -9.94 8.34
C CYS A 205 2.24 -9.47 9.64
N LYS A 206 2.98 -8.80 10.51
CA LYS A 206 2.46 -8.27 11.78
C LYS A 206 1.37 -7.22 11.56
N ILE A 207 1.54 -6.29 10.62
CA ILE A 207 0.52 -5.30 10.25
C ILE A 207 -0.77 -5.98 9.79
N SER A 208 -0.65 -6.99 8.93
CA SER A 208 -1.83 -7.70 8.41
C SER A 208 -2.55 -8.51 9.49
N GLN A 209 -1.82 -9.20 10.36
CA GLN A 209 -2.40 -10.11 11.36
C GLN A 209 -2.94 -9.36 12.58
N ASP A 210 -2.13 -8.46 13.17
CA ASP A 210 -2.47 -7.79 14.43
C ASP A 210 -3.49 -6.67 14.22
N ASP A 211 -3.34 -5.89 13.15
CA ASP A 211 -4.19 -4.73 12.86
C ASP A 211 -5.35 -5.08 11.91
N ARG A 212 -5.38 -6.30 11.36
CA ARG A 212 -6.33 -6.75 10.33
C ARG A 212 -6.38 -5.83 9.11
N ILE A 213 -5.27 -5.17 8.81
CA ILE A 213 -5.12 -4.35 7.63
C ILE A 213 -4.87 -5.28 6.44
N ALA A 214 -5.68 -5.16 5.40
CA ALA A 214 -5.38 -5.83 4.14
C ALA A 214 -4.21 -5.14 3.44
N ILE A 215 -3.38 -5.93 2.75
CA ILE A 215 -2.22 -5.40 2.03
C ILE A 215 -2.30 -5.85 0.57
N LEU A 216 -2.11 -4.91 -0.35
CA LEU A 216 -1.87 -5.20 -1.75
C LEU A 216 -0.45 -4.73 -2.09
N LEU A 217 0.40 -5.67 -2.48
CA LEU A 217 1.83 -5.52 -2.65
C LEU A 217 2.21 -5.59 -4.13
N ILE A 218 3.02 -4.64 -4.63
CA ILE A 218 3.81 -4.83 -5.85
C ILE A 218 5.23 -5.11 -5.42
N GLU A 219 5.83 -6.19 -5.93
CA GLU A 219 7.22 -6.56 -5.65
C GLU A 219 7.86 -7.32 -6.81
N HIS A 220 9.19 -7.22 -6.88
CA HIS A 220 10.04 -7.98 -7.79
C HIS A 220 10.82 -9.07 -7.06
N ASP A 221 10.98 -8.99 -5.74
CA ASP A 221 11.56 -10.06 -4.93
C ASP A 221 10.57 -11.21 -4.80
N MET A 222 10.74 -12.20 -5.69
CA MET A 222 9.87 -13.39 -5.71
C MET A 222 9.93 -14.19 -4.41
N LYS A 223 11.06 -14.16 -3.69
CA LYS A 223 11.18 -14.86 -2.40
C LYS A 223 10.25 -14.23 -1.37
N LEU A 224 10.28 -12.90 -1.23
CA LEU A 224 9.38 -12.16 -0.36
C LEU A 224 7.92 -12.44 -0.74
N VAL A 225 7.57 -12.29 -2.03
CA VAL A 225 6.19 -12.50 -2.51
C VAL A 225 5.69 -13.89 -2.15
N MET A 226 6.46 -14.94 -2.47
CA MET A 226 6.06 -16.33 -2.22
C MET A 226 5.95 -16.67 -0.73
N ASN A 227 6.72 -15.98 0.14
CA ASN A 227 6.69 -16.23 1.58
C ASN A 227 5.46 -15.66 2.26
N ILE A 228 5.00 -14.46 1.87
CA ILE A 228 3.99 -13.73 2.66
C ILE A 228 2.66 -13.51 1.93
N SER A 229 2.57 -13.69 0.61
CA SER A 229 1.39 -13.29 -0.16
C SER A 229 0.50 -14.48 -0.55
N ASN A 230 -0.80 -14.31 -0.37
CA ASN A 230 -1.84 -15.21 -0.87
C ASN A 230 -3.19 -14.46 -0.90
N PRO A 231 -3.80 -14.23 -2.10
CA PRO A 231 -3.40 -14.70 -3.43
C PRO A 231 -2.28 -13.85 -4.08
N ILE A 232 -1.73 -14.39 -5.18
CA ILE A 232 -0.83 -13.68 -6.08
C ILE A 232 -1.53 -13.50 -7.43
N TYR A 233 -1.56 -12.27 -7.93
CA TYR A 233 -2.04 -11.90 -9.26
C TYR A 233 -0.85 -11.62 -10.17
N VAL A 234 -0.85 -12.15 -11.38
CA VAL A 234 0.23 -11.95 -12.34
C VAL A 234 -0.27 -11.14 -13.53
N MET A 235 0.44 -10.05 -13.83
CA MET A 235 0.17 -9.21 -15.00
C MET A 235 1.29 -9.33 -16.03
N GLU A 236 0.89 -9.30 -17.30
CA GLU A 236 1.77 -9.20 -18.47
C GLU A 236 1.08 -8.39 -19.56
N TYR A 237 1.80 -7.46 -20.20
CA TYR A 237 1.26 -6.59 -21.25
C TYR A 237 -0.12 -5.98 -20.95
N GLY A 238 -0.28 -5.49 -19.71
CA GLY A 238 -1.52 -4.87 -19.24
C GLY A 238 -2.64 -5.82 -18.85
N LYS A 239 -2.48 -7.14 -18.98
CA LYS A 239 -3.51 -8.15 -18.70
C LYS A 239 -3.16 -9.01 -17.49
N LYS A 240 -4.17 -9.47 -16.76
CA LYS A 240 -4.00 -10.52 -15.76
C LYS A 240 -3.91 -11.87 -16.46
N ILE A 241 -2.75 -12.54 -16.37
CA ILE A 241 -2.48 -13.84 -17.00
C ILE A 241 -2.65 -15.02 -16.06
N ALA A 242 -2.50 -14.80 -14.75
CA ALA A 242 -2.66 -15.84 -13.74
C ALA A 242 -3.12 -15.24 -12.40
N GLU A 243 -3.68 -16.11 -11.56
CA GLU A 243 -4.09 -15.85 -10.19
C GLU A 243 -4.08 -17.15 -9.39
N GLY A 244 -3.59 -17.12 -8.14
CA GLY A 244 -3.60 -18.31 -7.30
C GLY A 244 -2.69 -18.20 -6.07
N SER A 245 -2.55 -19.32 -5.38
CA SER A 245 -1.59 -19.47 -4.27
C SER A 245 -0.14 -19.42 -4.79
N PRO A 246 0.86 -19.17 -3.93
CA PRO A 246 2.27 -19.20 -4.31
C PRO A 246 2.67 -20.43 -5.09
N GLN A 247 2.21 -21.62 -4.67
CA GLN A 247 2.53 -22.87 -5.38
C GLN A 247 1.90 -22.93 -6.76
N GLN A 248 0.66 -22.51 -6.92
CA GLN A 248 -0.02 -22.49 -8.23
C GLN A 248 0.66 -21.52 -9.20
N ILE A 249 1.14 -20.37 -8.71
CA ILE A 249 1.84 -19.39 -9.53
C ILE A 249 3.22 -19.89 -9.93
N LYS A 250 3.97 -20.52 -9.00
CA LYS A 250 5.28 -21.09 -9.27
C LYS A 250 5.26 -22.16 -10.37
N ASP A 251 4.21 -22.97 -10.41
CA ASP A 251 4.07 -24.08 -11.33
C ASP A 251 3.32 -23.71 -12.63
N ASN A 252 2.92 -22.44 -12.79
CA ASN A 252 2.13 -22.01 -13.93
C ASN A 252 3.00 -21.73 -15.15
N PRO A 253 2.82 -22.51 -16.28
CA PRO A 253 3.66 -22.34 -17.48
C PRO A 253 3.63 -20.94 -18.07
N LYS A 254 2.47 -20.25 -18.06
CA LYS A 254 2.35 -18.88 -18.57
C LYS A 254 3.16 -17.88 -17.75
N VAL A 255 3.23 -18.09 -16.42
CA VAL A 255 4.02 -17.23 -15.54
C VAL A 255 5.50 -17.45 -15.80
N ILE A 256 5.93 -18.71 -15.93
CA ILE A 256 7.32 -19.04 -16.23
C ILE A 256 7.74 -18.43 -17.57
N GLU A 257 6.91 -18.55 -18.62
CA GLU A 257 7.17 -17.97 -19.93
C GLU A 257 7.30 -16.45 -19.89
N ALA A 258 6.39 -15.76 -19.16
CA ALA A 258 6.40 -14.31 -19.02
C ALA A 258 7.71 -13.76 -18.37
N TYR A 259 8.29 -14.50 -17.43
CA TYR A 259 9.56 -14.11 -16.81
C TYR A 259 10.81 -14.55 -17.60
N LEU A 260 10.78 -15.70 -18.31
CA LEU A 260 11.89 -16.14 -19.17
C LEU A 260 12.02 -15.26 -20.43
N GLY A 261 10.91 -14.68 -20.91
CA GLY A 261 10.93 -13.76 -22.04
C GLY A 261 11.70 -12.45 -21.75
N GLU A 262 11.69 -11.97 -20.51
CA GLU A 262 12.49 -10.80 -20.09
C GLU A 262 14.01 -11.05 -20.14
N GLU A 263 14.45 -12.27 -19.79
CA GLU A 263 15.90 -12.62 -19.83
C GLU A 263 16.43 -12.72 -21.26
N ALA A 264 15.56 -12.93 -22.24
CA ALA A 264 15.94 -13.02 -23.66
C ALA A 264 16.02 -11.65 -24.38
N ASP A 265 15.33 -10.63 -23.84
CA ASP A 265 15.25 -9.27 -24.40
C ASP A 265 16.17 -8.25 -23.67
N ALA A 266 16.92 -8.68 -22.63
CA ALA A 266 17.84 -7.86 -21.84
C ALA A 266 19.29 -8.09 -22.23
#